data_0a804a6d30a87e2c7d83e195aaf94ed2
#
_entry.id   0a804a6d30a87e2c7d83e195aaf94ed2
#
_cell.length_a   1.000
_cell.length_b   1.000
_cell.length_c   1.000
_cell.angle_alpha   90.00
_cell.angle_beta   90.00
_cell.angle_gamma   90.00
#
_symmetry.space_group_name_H-M   'P 1'
#
loop_
_entity.id
_entity.type
_entity.pdbx_description
1 polymer ?
#
loop_
_entity_poly.entity_id
_entity_poly.type
_entity_poly.pdbx_seq_one_letter_code
_entity_poly.pdbx_strand_id
1 'polypeptide(L)'
;VLSAGHASALYYTLLSMFGFDVSLQDLKEFRTYKSKTPGHPEYRVTDGVEVSTGPLGQGVANAVGMAIAETVMEERFNTVGFDIINHHTYCFCGDGDLMEGVAQEAVSLAGALKLNKLILLYDSNNVTIDGPLNIANRDNVAKKFRAIGWNVITVQNGNSYNSCTRAISMAKKSKTKPTIIIFKTTIGIGTEKEGTSSVHGAYLNQTELAAFKEKLKVKESFYIPSDVRDLCMATVRRGKLNHEKWNQNLAMYSSTHPELYKSFLAFFDKKKINYERIVKNISKYDGLSTRKINHYAIAELAYQCPQLIGGTADVAPSSMAYIDNAGNFSSGYKRGKNIHFGVREHAMGAVVNGIALYEDFITFDSTFMAFSNYMLPALRMRAMMKLPVMSFFTHDSVMVGQDGPSHQPIEQVGQLRAIIGNTVFRPCDYKELVAGYQYCLKNSKPVVFSLTRQDIKHIDDTSFEMALNGAYILKENSQKPDIVLVASGSEVPLALNCAKELEKKYSVNVVSMPSIEVFEEQITSYKQKVLPKDALTIYIELSNDTKALKVLPRNCYLYGVSSYQYSGNGEIVAEKAGFNVKALTKFVENKIKQQN
;
A
#
# COMPACT_ATOMS: atom_id res chain seq x y z
N VAL A 1 -9.92 11.41 8.20
CA VAL A 1 -10.00 9.95 8.01
C VAL A 1 -11.06 9.37 8.93
N LEU A 2 -11.94 8.51 8.41
CA LEU A 2 -12.87 7.71 9.20
C LEU A 2 -12.36 6.27 9.27
N SER A 3 -11.56 5.94 10.31
CA SER A 3 -11.01 4.58 10.50
C SER A 3 -12.10 3.58 10.85
N ALA A 4 -13.04 3.97 11.72
CA ALA A 4 -14.25 3.21 12.02
C ALA A 4 -15.24 3.28 10.84
N GLY A 5 -14.90 2.65 9.73
CA GLY A 5 -15.61 2.78 8.45
C GLY A 5 -17.10 2.40 8.49
N HIS A 6 -17.53 1.63 9.49
CA HIS A 6 -18.94 1.29 9.71
C HIS A 6 -19.82 2.50 10.13
N ALA A 7 -19.22 3.63 10.52
CA ALA A 7 -19.94 4.89 10.77
C ALA A 7 -20.17 5.72 9.49
N SER A 8 -20.06 5.13 8.33
CA SER A 8 -20.15 5.76 7.00
C SER A 8 -21.42 6.56 6.75
N ALA A 9 -22.59 6.13 7.28
CA ALA A 9 -23.85 6.85 7.12
C ALA A 9 -23.79 8.28 7.66
N LEU A 10 -23.16 8.50 8.84
CA LEU A 10 -22.91 9.83 9.39
C LEU A 10 -21.96 10.63 8.48
N TYR A 11 -20.91 9.98 8.00
CA TYR A 11 -19.91 10.63 7.14
C TYR A 11 -20.54 11.15 5.85
N TYR A 12 -21.29 10.32 5.12
CA TYR A 12 -21.95 10.72 3.88
C TYR A 12 -23.01 11.81 4.11
N THR A 13 -23.75 11.73 5.22
CA THR A 13 -24.72 12.77 5.58
C THR A 13 -24.02 14.12 5.78
N LEU A 14 -22.90 14.14 6.49
CA LEU A 14 -22.12 15.35 6.69
C LEU A 14 -21.52 15.87 5.38
N LEU A 15 -20.96 15.00 4.52
CA LEU A 15 -20.47 15.40 3.20
C LEU A 15 -21.57 16.10 2.39
N SER A 16 -22.77 15.51 2.33
CA SER A 16 -23.95 16.13 1.68
C SER A 16 -24.29 17.48 2.26
N MET A 17 -24.33 17.61 3.60
CA MET A 17 -24.67 18.86 4.29
C MET A 17 -23.63 19.97 4.10
N PHE A 18 -22.36 19.61 3.93
CA PHE A 18 -21.26 20.56 3.70
C PHE A 18 -20.96 20.80 2.22
N GLY A 19 -21.83 20.34 1.31
CA GLY A 19 -21.82 20.72 -0.11
C GLY A 19 -20.83 19.96 -0.98
N PHE A 20 -20.42 18.77 -0.57
CA PHE A 20 -19.75 17.81 -1.44
C PHE A 20 -20.77 17.18 -2.43
N ASP A 21 -20.29 16.56 -3.49
CA ASP A 21 -21.14 15.92 -4.52
C ASP A 21 -21.79 14.61 -4.01
N VAL A 22 -22.60 14.76 -2.97
CA VAL A 22 -23.43 13.70 -2.37
C VAL A 22 -24.85 14.23 -2.27
N SER A 23 -25.72 13.78 -3.16
CA SER A 23 -27.11 14.20 -3.21
C SER A 23 -27.98 13.50 -2.17
N LEU A 24 -29.21 14.01 -1.97
CA LEU A 24 -30.22 13.33 -1.16
C LEU A 24 -30.55 11.94 -1.74
N GLN A 25 -30.56 11.80 -3.06
CA GLN A 25 -30.81 10.51 -3.70
C GLN A 25 -29.67 9.51 -3.41
N ASP A 26 -28.40 9.96 -3.44
CA ASP A 26 -27.27 9.12 -3.07
C ASP A 26 -27.37 8.61 -1.60
N LEU A 27 -27.88 9.46 -0.68
CA LEU A 27 -28.11 9.07 0.71
C LEU A 27 -29.24 8.03 0.83
N LYS A 28 -30.29 8.13 0.01
CA LYS A 28 -31.39 7.13 -0.04
C LYS A 28 -30.92 5.79 -0.60
N GLU A 29 -29.93 5.80 -1.46
CA GLU A 29 -29.31 4.62 -2.08
C GLU A 29 -28.17 4.04 -1.26
N PHE A 30 -28.02 4.44 0.00
CA PHE A 30 -26.97 3.95 0.89
C PHE A 30 -26.93 2.41 0.90
N ARG A 31 -25.73 1.86 0.68
CA ARG A 31 -25.46 0.40 0.60
C ARG A 31 -26.15 -0.33 -0.56
N THR A 32 -26.69 0.36 -1.54
CA THR A 32 -27.22 -0.32 -2.73
C THR A 32 -26.12 -0.58 -3.75
N TYR A 33 -26.39 -1.47 -4.71
CA TYR A 33 -25.40 -1.85 -5.73
C TYR A 33 -25.00 -0.64 -6.62
N LYS A 34 -23.70 -0.37 -6.71
CA LYS A 34 -23.12 0.79 -7.43
C LYS A 34 -23.48 2.17 -6.88
N SER A 35 -23.98 2.26 -5.66
CA SER A 35 -24.24 3.55 -5.03
C SER A 35 -22.96 4.35 -4.81
N LYS A 36 -23.06 5.69 -4.86
CA LYS A 36 -22.00 6.62 -4.42
C LYS A 36 -21.77 6.57 -2.90
N THR A 37 -22.65 5.95 -2.14
CA THR A 37 -22.59 5.82 -0.68
C THR A 37 -22.49 4.36 -0.28
N PRO A 38 -21.34 3.70 -0.54
CA PRO A 38 -21.13 2.29 -0.21
C PRO A 38 -21.14 2.05 1.31
N GLY A 39 -21.20 0.79 1.72
CA GLY A 39 -21.31 0.40 3.13
C GLY A 39 -20.16 0.89 4.02
N HIS A 40 -18.97 1.03 3.46
CA HIS A 40 -17.79 1.61 4.08
C HIS A 40 -17.20 2.65 3.12
N PRO A 41 -16.47 3.67 3.61
CA PRO A 41 -15.87 4.68 2.73
C PRO A 41 -14.92 4.07 1.69
N GLU A 42 -15.08 4.47 0.44
CA GLU A 42 -14.23 4.03 -0.67
C GLU A 42 -13.60 5.23 -1.37
N TYR A 43 -12.27 5.21 -1.46
CA TYR A 43 -11.47 6.26 -2.10
C TYR A 43 -11.86 6.43 -3.57
N ARG A 44 -12.11 7.66 -4.00
CA ARG A 44 -12.53 8.03 -5.36
C ARG A 44 -13.92 7.54 -5.79
N VAL A 45 -14.71 6.97 -4.88
CA VAL A 45 -16.12 6.62 -5.15
C VAL A 45 -17.04 7.73 -4.68
N THR A 46 -16.84 8.22 -3.46
CA THR A 46 -17.61 9.32 -2.86
C THR A 46 -16.75 10.57 -2.81
N ASP A 47 -17.25 11.69 -3.28
CA ASP A 47 -16.58 12.99 -3.16
C ASP A 47 -16.33 13.35 -1.70
N GLY A 48 -15.12 13.81 -1.38
CA GLY A 48 -14.68 14.10 0.00
C GLY A 48 -14.21 12.88 0.80
N VAL A 49 -14.23 11.66 0.26
CA VAL A 49 -13.64 10.49 0.89
C VAL A 49 -12.17 10.35 0.51
N GLU A 50 -11.28 10.53 1.47
CA GLU A 50 -9.83 10.59 1.26
C GLU A 50 -9.15 9.22 1.38
N VAL A 51 -9.81 8.20 1.92
CA VAL A 51 -9.24 6.85 2.12
C VAL A 51 -10.33 5.78 2.19
N SER A 52 -10.08 4.61 1.60
CA SER A 52 -10.93 3.43 1.80
C SER A 52 -10.64 2.81 3.16
N THR A 53 -11.70 2.60 3.95
CA THR A 53 -11.64 1.93 5.24
C THR A 53 -12.66 0.81 5.34
N GLY A 54 -12.69 0.11 6.48
CA GLY A 54 -13.53 -1.06 6.72
C GLY A 54 -12.78 -2.09 7.54
N PRO A 55 -11.61 -2.61 7.08
CA PRO A 55 -10.71 -3.33 7.97
C PRO A 55 -10.20 -2.38 9.07
N LEU A 56 -10.52 -2.70 10.33
CA LEU A 56 -10.22 -1.85 11.47
C LEU A 56 -8.71 -1.59 11.62
N GLY A 57 -8.35 -0.45 12.16
CA GLY A 57 -6.97 -0.02 12.39
C GLY A 57 -6.23 0.51 11.17
N GLN A 58 -6.64 0.14 9.94
CA GLN A 58 -5.99 0.62 8.70
C GLN A 58 -6.05 2.14 8.59
N GLY A 59 -7.21 2.74 8.85
CA GLY A 59 -7.40 4.19 8.79
C GLY A 59 -6.52 4.95 9.79
N VAL A 60 -6.32 4.41 11.00
CA VAL A 60 -5.39 4.98 11.99
C VAL A 60 -3.97 5.03 11.42
N ALA A 61 -3.49 3.94 10.83
CA ALA A 61 -2.16 3.88 10.23
C ALA A 61 -2.05 4.76 8.97
N ASN A 62 -3.09 4.83 8.13
CA ASN A 62 -3.12 5.77 7.01
C ASN A 62 -3.02 7.23 7.48
N ALA A 63 -3.72 7.59 8.56
CA ALA A 63 -3.64 8.93 9.14
C ALA A 63 -2.23 9.28 9.65
N VAL A 64 -1.50 8.31 10.19
CA VAL A 64 -0.08 8.49 10.54
C VAL A 64 0.75 8.80 9.28
N GLY A 65 0.50 8.10 8.18
CA GLY A 65 1.16 8.36 6.90
C GLY A 65 0.87 9.75 6.34
N MET A 66 -0.40 10.19 6.38
CA MET A 66 -0.79 11.55 5.97
C MET A 66 -0.11 12.62 6.83
N ALA A 67 0.01 12.38 8.14
CA ALA A 67 0.71 13.31 9.04
C ALA A 67 2.24 13.35 8.80
N ILE A 68 2.85 12.24 8.38
CA ILE A 68 4.26 12.23 7.93
C ILE A 68 4.39 13.08 6.67
N ALA A 69 3.52 12.88 5.68
CA ALA A 69 3.55 13.63 4.42
C ALA A 69 3.39 15.13 4.65
N GLU A 70 2.42 15.55 5.47
CA GLU A 70 2.24 16.95 5.89
C GLU A 70 3.51 17.52 6.52
N THR A 71 4.10 16.78 7.48
CA THR A 71 5.32 17.20 8.18
C THR A 71 6.51 17.39 7.21
N VAL A 72 6.65 16.51 6.21
CA VAL A 72 7.69 16.63 5.18
C VAL A 72 7.46 17.87 4.32
N MET A 73 6.22 18.14 3.92
CA MET A 73 5.86 19.30 3.11
C MET A 73 6.06 20.61 3.89
N GLU A 74 5.61 20.64 5.15
CA GLU A 74 5.82 21.77 6.05
C GLU A 74 7.30 22.14 6.16
N GLU A 75 8.13 21.16 6.51
CA GLU A 75 9.57 21.35 6.72
C GLU A 75 10.33 21.78 5.45
N ARG A 76 9.82 21.38 4.27
CA ARG A 76 10.44 21.73 3.00
C ARG A 76 10.09 23.11 2.50
N PHE A 77 8.84 23.51 2.66
CA PHE A 77 8.28 24.65 1.92
C PHE A 77 7.84 25.82 2.78
N ASN A 78 7.59 25.63 4.10
CA ASN A 78 7.30 26.78 4.96
C ASN A 78 8.57 27.59 5.24
N THR A 79 8.40 28.90 5.35
CA THR A 79 9.45 29.86 5.72
C THR A 79 8.93 30.84 6.76
N VAL A 80 9.81 31.63 7.33
CA VAL A 80 9.41 32.69 8.28
C VAL A 80 8.41 33.62 7.58
N GLY A 81 7.22 33.73 8.13
CA GLY A 81 6.14 34.57 7.60
C GLY A 81 5.23 33.87 6.56
N PHE A 82 5.56 32.65 6.12
CA PHE A 82 4.76 31.93 5.13
C PHE A 82 4.51 30.47 5.55
N ASP A 83 3.36 30.22 6.17
CA ASP A 83 2.87 28.89 6.51
C ASP A 83 1.95 28.37 5.38
N ILE A 84 2.54 27.96 4.23
CA ILE A 84 1.77 27.47 3.09
C ILE A 84 1.27 26.04 3.29
N ILE A 85 1.89 25.27 4.17
CA ILE A 85 1.46 23.93 4.59
C ILE A 85 1.18 23.98 6.10
N ASN A 86 -0.10 24.00 6.49
CA ASN A 86 -0.47 24.12 7.91
C ASN A 86 -1.85 23.52 8.17
N HIS A 87 -2.01 22.23 7.98
CA HIS A 87 -3.24 21.52 8.28
C HIS A 87 -2.99 20.39 9.27
N HIS A 88 -4.07 19.90 9.87
CA HIS A 88 -4.04 18.79 10.81
C HIS A 88 -4.67 17.57 10.16
N THR A 89 -4.14 16.39 10.45
CA THR A 89 -4.77 15.13 10.13
C THR A 89 -5.65 14.68 11.29
N TYR A 90 -6.96 14.59 11.05
CA TYR A 90 -7.92 14.08 12.01
C TYR A 90 -8.32 12.66 11.64
N CYS A 91 -8.34 11.76 12.63
CA CYS A 91 -8.77 10.39 12.44
C CYS A 91 -9.79 9.97 13.48
N PHE A 92 -11.00 9.62 13.05
CA PHE A 92 -12.01 9.00 13.90
C PHE A 92 -11.74 7.51 14.03
N CYS A 93 -11.65 7.02 15.27
CA CYS A 93 -11.44 5.61 15.56
C CYS A 93 -12.29 5.17 16.76
N GLY A 94 -12.61 3.89 16.82
CA GLY A 94 -13.34 3.27 17.90
C GLY A 94 -12.47 2.31 18.72
N ASP A 95 -13.10 1.62 19.67
CA ASP A 95 -12.45 0.61 20.52
C ASP A 95 -11.80 -0.51 19.70
N GLY A 96 -12.50 -1.01 18.68
CA GLY A 96 -11.98 -2.06 17.80
C GLY A 96 -10.76 -1.63 16.99
N ASP A 97 -10.74 -0.40 16.45
CA ASP A 97 -9.55 0.13 15.75
C ASP A 97 -8.30 0.09 16.64
N LEU A 98 -8.45 0.49 17.92
CA LEU A 98 -7.32 0.55 18.84
C LEU A 98 -6.92 -0.82 19.42
N MET A 99 -7.69 -1.88 19.21
CA MET A 99 -7.27 -3.25 19.52
C MET A 99 -6.42 -3.86 18.39
N GLU A 100 -6.57 -3.40 17.16
CA GLU A 100 -5.82 -3.92 16.03
C GLU A 100 -4.31 -3.69 16.15
N GLY A 101 -3.52 -4.73 15.84
CA GLY A 101 -2.06 -4.67 15.89
C GLY A 101 -1.48 -3.55 15.01
N VAL A 102 -2.03 -3.36 13.80
CA VAL A 102 -1.62 -2.31 12.86
C VAL A 102 -1.77 -0.91 13.46
N ALA A 103 -2.84 -0.65 14.21
CA ALA A 103 -3.03 0.63 14.89
C ALA A 103 -2.00 0.80 16.02
N GLN A 104 -1.73 -0.27 16.81
CA GLN A 104 -0.76 -0.23 17.90
C GLN A 104 0.66 0.06 17.41
N GLU A 105 1.08 -0.58 16.32
CA GLU A 105 2.34 -0.31 15.66
C GLU A 105 2.42 1.15 15.17
N ALA A 106 1.37 1.62 14.48
CA ALA A 106 1.32 2.96 13.90
C ALA A 106 1.32 4.07 14.95
N VAL A 107 0.53 3.97 16.03
CA VAL A 107 0.49 5.00 17.07
C VAL A 107 1.78 5.05 17.89
N SER A 108 2.45 3.90 18.08
CA SER A 108 3.79 3.86 18.69
C SER A 108 4.81 4.62 17.84
N LEU A 109 4.80 4.40 16.52
CA LEU A 109 5.66 5.11 15.57
C LEU A 109 5.35 6.63 15.57
N ALA A 110 4.08 7.02 15.54
CA ALA A 110 3.66 8.42 15.54
C ALA A 110 4.14 9.19 16.78
N GLY A 111 4.11 8.55 17.96
CA GLY A 111 4.66 9.12 19.19
C GLY A 111 6.16 9.30 19.12
N ALA A 112 6.91 8.29 18.64
CA ALA A 112 8.35 8.35 18.45
C ALA A 112 8.77 9.46 17.45
N LEU A 113 8.01 9.61 16.37
CA LEU A 113 8.23 10.63 15.34
C LEU A 113 7.74 12.03 15.74
N LYS A 114 7.00 12.17 16.86
CA LYS A 114 6.44 13.44 17.35
C LYS A 114 5.57 14.16 16.32
N LEU A 115 4.62 13.46 15.70
CA LEU A 115 3.73 14.00 14.65
C LEU A 115 2.63 14.89 15.28
N ASN A 116 2.99 16.10 15.65
CA ASN A 116 2.16 17.00 16.47
C ASN A 116 0.86 17.46 15.82
N LYS A 117 0.72 17.40 14.49
CA LYS A 117 -0.50 17.73 13.75
C LYS A 117 -1.44 16.54 13.54
N LEU A 118 -1.09 15.35 14.05
CA LEU A 118 -1.98 14.19 14.08
C LEU A 118 -2.88 14.24 15.31
N ILE A 119 -4.20 14.18 15.09
CA ILE A 119 -5.21 14.18 16.15
C ILE A 119 -6.14 12.99 15.96
N LEU A 120 -6.08 12.01 16.87
CA LEU A 120 -7.05 10.93 16.93
C LEU A 120 -8.28 11.37 17.74
N LEU A 121 -9.45 11.16 17.18
CA LEU A 121 -10.77 11.38 17.78
C LEU A 121 -11.32 10.01 18.14
N TYR A 122 -11.10 9.58 19.36
CA TYR A 122 -11.45 8.24 19.83
C TYR A 122 -12.83 8.22 20.47
N ASP A 123 -13.76 7.52 19.84
CA ASP A 123 -15.08 7.19 20.37
C ASP A 123 -14.96 6.05 21.38
N SER A 124 -14.97 6.38 22.67
CA SER A 124 -14.83 5.44 23.77
C SER A 124 -16.22 5.14 24.37
N ASN A 125 -16.97 4.30 23.70
CA ASN A 125 -18.33 3.93 24.11
C ASN A 125 -18.40 2.61 24.88
N ASN A 126 -17.26 1.92 25.07
CA ASN A 126 -17.11 0.66 25.80
C ASN A 126 -17.93 -0.52 25.25
N VAL A 127 -18.24 -0.53 23.94
CA VAL A 127 -19.00 -1.60 23.29
C VAL A 127 -18.32 -2.02 22.00
N THR A 128 -18.30 -3.33 21.75
CA THR A 128 -17.95 -3.95 20.48
C THR A 128 -19.12 -4.79 19.94
N ILE A 129 -18.97 -5.45 18.80
CA ILE A 129 -19.99 -6.32 18.23
C ILE A 129 -20.37 -7.45 19.20
N ASP A 130 -19.38 -8.03 19.88
CA ASP A 130 -19.58 -9.15 20.80
C ASP A 130 -20.25 -8.74 22.12
N GLY A 131 -20.23 -7.45 22.48
CA GLY A 131 -20.81 -6.97 23.73
C GLY A 131 -19.98 -5.89 24.43
N PRO A 132 -20.01 -5.84 25.77
CA PRO A 132 -19.23 -4.91 26.55
C PRO A 132 -17.72 -5.08 26.30
N LEU A 133 -17.00 -3.97 26.10
CA LEU A 133 -15.57 -3.99 25.80
C LEU A 133 -14.73 -4.80 26.79
N ASN A 134 -15.10 -4.78 28.06
CA ASN A 134 -14.33 -5.38 29.15
C ASN A 134 -14.28 -6.92 29.14
N ILE A 135 -15.05 -7.60 28.28
CA ILE A 135 -14.93 -9.04 28.05
C ILE A 135 -13.68 -9.39 27.23
N ALA A 136 -13.20 -8.48 26.38
CA ALA A 136 -12.05 -8.70 25.49
C ALA A 136 -10.88 -7.75 25.77
N ASN A 137 -11.13 -6.52 26.25
CA ASN A 137 -10.09 -5.51 26.45
C ASN A 137 -10.31 -4.72 27.74
N ARG A 138 -9.25 -4.59 28.54
CA ARG A 138 -9.20 -3.79 29.78
C ARG A 138 -8.05 -2.79 29.79
N ASP A 139 -7.50 -2.45 28.64
CA ASP A 139 -6.41 -1.50 28.52
C ASP A 139 -6.81 -0.11 29.03
N ASN A 140 -5.92 0.51 29.78
CA ASN A 140 -6.06 1.92 30.09
C ASN A 140 -5.46 2.73 28.93
N VAL A 141 -6.29 3.04 27.92
CA VAL A 141 -5.89 3.76 26.71
C VAL A 141 -5.16 5.06 27.04
N ALA A 142 -5.66 5.84 28.03
CA ALA A 142 -5.02 7.10 28.43
C ALA A 142 -3.59 6.91 28.94
N LYS A 143 -3.35 5.90 29.78
CA LYS A 143 -2.00 5.60 30.29
C LYS A 143 -1.10 5.08 29.17
N LYS A 144 -1.62 4.20 28.33
CA LYS A 144 -0.90 3.61 27.20
C LYS A 144 -0.41 4.69 26.22
N PHE A 145 -1.28 5.59 25.80
CA PHE A 145 -0.92 6.67 24.88
C PHE A 145 0.09 7.66 25.49
N ARG A 146 -0.04 7.99 26.80
CA ARG A 146 0.99 8.82 27.48
C ARG A 146 2.35 8.13 27.47
N ALA A 147 2.40 6.81 27.72
CA ALA A 147 3.64 6.05 27.76
C ALA A 147 4.37 6.04 26.39
N ILE A 148 3.64 6.04 25.28
CA ILE A 148 4.21 6.10 23.93
C ILE A 148 4.38 7.54 23.41
N GLY A 149 4.34 8.55 24.27
CA GLY A 149 4.72 9.93 23.92
C GLY A 149 3.59 10.82 23.36
N TRP A 150 2.33 10.43 23.49
CA TRP A 150 1.18 11.22 23.05
C TRP A 150 0.69 12.21 24.11
N ASN A 151 0.11 13.32 23.63
CA ASN A 151 -0.76 14.18 24.43
C ASN A 151 -2.15 13.53 24.53
N VAL A 152 -2.75 13.51 25.73
CA VAL A 152 -4.02 12.82 25.99
C VAL A 152 -5.01 13.77 26.63
N ILE A 153 -6.12 14.01 25.96
CA ILE A 153 -7.24 14.81 26.43
C ILE A 153 -8.44 13.89 26.61
N THR A 154 -9.12 13.95 27.76
CA THR A 154 -10.35 13.18 28.00
C THR A 154 -11.55 14.11 28.11
N VAL A 155 -12.58 13.84 27.33
CA VAL A 155 -13.87 14.52 27.35
C VAL A 155 -14.88 13.56 27.99
N GLN A 156 -15.33 13.88 29.22
CA GLN A 156 -16.22 13.02 29.98
C GLN A 156 -17.65 12.94 29.43
N ASN A 157 -18.08 13.95 28.66
CA ASN A 157 -19.35 13.95 27.95
C ASN A 157 -19.12 14.31 26.49
N GLY A 158 -19.02 13.28 25.65
CA GLY A 158 -18.84 13.41 24.19
C GLY A 158 -20.05 14.03 23.46
N ASN A 159 -21.20 14.17 24.12
CA ASN A 159 -22.39 14.84 23.58
C ASN A 159 -22.39 16.36 23.89
N SER A 160 -21.42 16.87 24.65
CA SER A 160 -21.29 18.29 24.94
C SER A 160 -20.51 19.01 23.85
N TYR A 161 -21.19 19.80 23.01
CA TYR A 161 -20.57 20.62 21.96
C TYR A 161 -19.41 21.47 22.49
N ASN A 162 -19.61 22.19 23.62
CA ASN A 162 -18.59 23.03 24.18
C ASN A 162 -17.36 22.26 24.65
N SER A 163 -17.56 21.09 25.26
CA SER A 163 -16.46 20.21 25.70
C SER A 163 -15.65 19.68 24.52
N CYS A 164 -16.33 19.24 23.47
CA CYS A 164 -15.71 18.74 22.24
C CYS A 164 -14.90 19.85 21.54
N THR A 165 -15.49 21.03 21.34
CA THR A 165 -14.84 22.18 20.70
C THR A 165 -13.61 22.64 21.48
N ARG A 166 -13.70 22.68 22.81
CA ARG A 166 -12.57 23.04 23.69
C ARG A 166 -11.44 22.00 23.56
N ALA A 167 -11.76 20.72 23.57
CA ALA A 167 -10.76 19.64 23.45
C ALA A 167 -10.03 19.69 22.10
N ILE A 168 -10.74 19.89 20.98
CA ILE A 168 -10.16 20.06 19.66
C ILE A 168 -9.24 21.29 19.61
N SER A 169 -9.70 22.41 20.19
CA SER A 169 -8.91 23.64 20.27
C SER A 169 -7.64 23.47 21.10
N MET A 170 -7.69 22.66 22.16
CA MET A 170 -6.50 22.31 22.95
C MET A 170 -5.55 21.39 22.17
N ALA A 171 -6.07 20.38 21.47
CA ALA A 171 -5.28 19.45 20.67
C ALA A 171 -4.48 20.19 19.58
N LYS A 172 -5.09 21.13 18.89
CA LYS A 172 -4.44 21.98 17.86
C LYS A 172 -3.27 22.82 18.38
N LYS A 173 -3.18 23.05 19.67
CA LYS A 173 -2.07 23.80 20.30
C LYS A 173 -0.85 22.94 20.59
N SER A 174 -0.93 21.62 20.43
CA SER A 174 0.22 20.73 20.63
C SER A 174 1.31 21.03 19.59
N LYS A 175 2.53 21.31 20.06
CA LYS A 175 3.68 21.65 19.20
C LYS A 175 4.69 20.51 19.00
N THR A 176 4.60 19.48 19.84
CA THR A 176 5.67 18.46 19.92
C THR A 176 5.16 17.04 20.01
N LYS A 177 3.85 16.82 20.14
CA LYS A 177 3.28 15.48 20.35
C LYS A 177 2.00 15.31 19.55
N PRO A 178 1.76 14.12 18.95
CA PRO A 178 0.43 13.80 18.48
C PRO A 178 -0.57 13.79 19.64
N THR A 179 -1.84 14.01 19.34
CA THR A 179 -2.88 14.09 20.38
C THR A 179 -3.96 13.04 20.15
N ILE A 180 -4.34 12.34 21.21
CA ILE A 180 -5.59 11.56 21.24
C ILE A 180 -6.60 12.30 22.13
N ILE A 181 -7.82 12.50 21.61
CA ILE A 181 -8.97 12.98 22.39
C ILE A 181 -9.88 11.77 22.63
N ILE A 182 -10.04 11.40 23.90
CA ILE A 182 -10.90 10.31 24.32
C ILE A 182 -12.28 10.88 24.65
N PHE A 183 -13.24 10.67 23.76
CA PHE A 183 -14.63 11.07 23.97
C PHE A 183 -15.38 9.92 24.65
N LYS A 184 -15.84 10.15 25.88
CA LYS A 184 -16.76 9.22 26.54
C LYS A 184 -18.16 9.43 25.99
N THR A 185 -18.66 8.41 25.30
CA THR A 185 -19.92 8.42 24.59
C THR A 185 -20.77 7.21 24.98
N THR A 186 -22.00 7.17 24.49
CA THR A 186 -22.89 6.03 24.61
C THR A 186 -23.38 5.66 23.22
N ILE A 187 -23.14 4.43 22.78
CA ILE A 187 -23.61 3.95 21.47
C ILE A 187 -25.14 3.93 21.44
N GLY A 188 -25.73 4.34 20.31
CA GLY A 188 -27.18 4.33 20.12
C GLY A 188 -27.95 5.25 21.06
N ILE A 189 -27.32 6.34 21.54
CA ILE A 189 -27.95 7.27 22.49
C ILE A 189 -29.33 7.71 22.01
N GLY A 190 -30.31 7.66 22.91
CA GLY A 190 -31.68 8.04 22.63
C GLY A 190 -32.57 6.91 22.08
N THR A 191 -32.02 5.79 21.66
CA THR A 191 -32.78 4.58 21.26
C THR A 191 -33.11 3.69 22.46
N GLU A 192 -34.02 2.74 22.29
CA GLU A 192 -34.32 1.74 23.33
C GLU A 192 -33.17 0.79 23.62
N LYS A 193 -32.24 0.64 22.66
CA LYS A 193 -31.07 -0.24 22.75
C LYS A 193 -29.79 0.53 23.11
N GLU A 194 -29.94 1.73 23.64
CA GLU A 194 -28.84 2.58 24.06
C GLU A 194 -27.84 1.84 24.94
N GLY A 195 -26.53 1.98 24.64
CA GLY A 195 -25.44 1.38 25.41
C GLY A 195 -25.24 -0.12 25.18
N THR A 196 -25.95 -0.73 24.24
CA THR A 196 -25.83 -2.17 23.95
C THR A 196 -25.18 -2.44 22.59
N SER A 197 -24.62 -3.65 22.42
CA SER A 197 -24.04 -4.10 21.15
C SER A 197 -25.07 -4.27 20.03
N SER A 198 -26.36 -4.37 20.34
CA SER A 198 -27.43 -4.59 19.38
C SER A 198 -27.65 -3.42 18.40
N VAL A 199 -27.07 -2.24 18.68
CA VAL A 199 -27.05 -1.09 17.76
C VAL A 199 -25.74 -0.94 17.01
N HIS A 200 -24.76 -1.81 17.26
CA HIS A 200 -23.47 -1.73 16.59
C HIS A 200 -23.58 -2.23 15.13
N GLY A 201 -23.56 -1.31 14.19
CA GLY A 201 -23.71 -1.62 12.75
C GLY A 201 -25.09 -2.12 12.33
N ALA A 202 -26.08 -2.10 13.23
CA ALA A 202 -27.46 -2.49 12.95
C ALA A 202 -28.33 -1.26 12.63
N TYR A 203 -29.35 -1.48 11.81
CA TYR A 203 -30.35 -0.45 11.54
C TYR A 203 -31.49 -0.55 12.58
N LEU A 204 -32.16 0.58 12.83
CA LEU A 204 -33.42 0.60 13.57
C LEU A 204 -34.54 0.06 12.70
N ASN A 205 -35.35 -0.85 13.23
CA ASN A 205 -36.60 -1.26 12.54
C ASN A 205 -37.59 -0.10 12.49
N GLN A 206 -38.67 -0.26 11.74
CA GLN A 206 -39.63 0.83 11.53
C GLN A 206 -40.27 1.35 12.84
N THR A 207 -40.59 0.45 13.78
CA THR A 207 -41.15 0.82 15.08
C THR A 207 -40.14 1.59 15.93
N GLU A 208 -38.92 1.09 16.04
CA GLU A 208 -37.82 1.73 16.76
C GLU A 208 -37.49 3.11 16.15
N LEU A 209 -37.50 3.19 14.81
CA LEU A 209 -37.24 4.45 14.11
C LEU A 209 -38.37 5.47 14.36
N ALA A 210 -39.62 5.04 14.36
CA ALA A 210 -40.77 5.90 14.65
C ALA A 210 -40.69 6.45 16.08
N ALA A 211 -40.45 5.61 17.08
CA ALA A 211 -40.27 6.01 18.47
C ALA A 211 -39.10 6.97 18.66
N PHE A 212 -37.96 6.72 17.97
CA PHE A 212 -36.79 7.60 18.02
C PHE A 212 -37.07 8.96 17.38
N LYS A 213 -37.79 9.01 16.24
CA LYS A 213 -38.21 10.26 15.60
C LYS A 213 -39.17 11.07 16.49
N GLU A 214 -40.12 10.40 17.13
CA GLU A 214 -41.04 11.05 18.08
C GLU A 214 -40.27 11.71 19.23
N LYS A 215 -39.30 10.97 19.83
CA LYS A 215 -38.43 11.50 20.91
C LYS A 215 -37.60 12.71 20.45
N LEU A 216 -37.12 12.70 19.22
CA LEU A 216 -36.36 13.80 18.63
C LEU A 216 -37.25 14.91 18.05
N LYS A 217 -38.58 14.76 18.06
CA LYS A 217 -39.57 15.67 17.45
C LYS A 217 -39.32 15.91 15.94
N VAL A 218 -38.84 14.88 15.24
CA VAL A 218 -38.60 14.88 13.79
C VAL A 218 -39.74 14.13 13.10
N LYS A 219 -40.49 14.83 12.25
CA LYS A 219 -41.65 14.24 11.57
C LYS A 219 -41.31 13.60 10.24
N GLU A 220 -40.47 14.22 9.46
CA GLU A 220 -40.16 13.82 8.09
C GLU A 220 -38.79 13.09 8.00
N SER A 221 -38.70 12.13 7.08
CA SER A 221 -37.44 11.49 6.76
C SER A 221 -36.58 12.41 5.91
N PHE A 222 -35.27 12.40 6.14
CA PHE A 222 -34.30 13.24 5.43
C PHE A 222 -34.54 14.74 5.56
N TYR A 223 -35.31 15.17 6.55
CA TYR A 223 -35.52 16.59 6.83
C TYR A 223 -34.31 17.19 7.53
N ILE A 224 -33.82 18.29 6.99
CA ILE A 224 -32.76 19.10 7.61
C ILE A 224 -33.34 20.49 7.89
N PRO A 225 -33.40 20.93 9.16
CA PRO A 225 -33.87 22.27 9.52
C PRO A 225 -33.06 23.35 8.79
N SER A 226 -33.73 24.45 8.43
CA SER A 226 -33.09 25.55 7.68
C SER A 226 -31.90 26.18 8.42
N ASP A 227 -32.03 26.37 9.72
CA ASP A 227 -30.97 26.92 10.60
C ASP A 227 -29.74 25.96 10.63
N VAL A 228 -29.92 24.66 10.65
CA VAL A 228 -28.84 23.67 10.56
C VAL A 228 -28.15 23.75 9.19
N ARG A 229 -28.95 23.85 8.11
CA ARG A 229 -28.42 24.04 6.75
C ARG A 229 -27.59 25.33 6.64
N ASP A 230 -28.13 26.44 7.19
CA ASP A 230 -27.44 27.73 7.19
C ASP A 230 -26.11 27.70 7.95
N LEU A 231 -26.07 26.95 9.07
CA LEU A 231 -24.84 26.72 9.84
C LEU A 231 -23.79 25.95 9.00
N CYS A 232 -24.21 24.90 8.32
CA CYS A 232 -23.32 24.14 7.42
C CYS A 232 -22.81 25.04 6.28
N MET A 233 -23.69 25.79 5.63
CA MET A 233 -23.32 26.70 4.55
C MET A 233 -22.45 27.87 5.03
N ALA A 234 -22.60 28.33 6.25
CA ALA A 234 -21.67 29.31 6.85
C ALA A 234 -20.25 28.74 7.00
N THR A 235 -20.14 27.46 7.34
CA THR A 235 -18.84 26.77 7.39
C THR A 235 -18.23 26.62 6.00
N VAL A 236 -19.00 26.29 4.98
CA VAL A 236 -18.56 26.24 3.57
C VAL A 236 -18.04 27.61 3.12
N ARG A 237 -18.78 28.69 3.39
CA ARG A 237 -18.34 30.07 3.07
C ARG A 237 -17.03 30.43 3.76
N ARG A 238 -16.86 30.08 5.03
CA ARG A 238 -15.60 30.27 5.76
C ARG A 238 -14.45 29.49 5.13
N GLY A 239 -14.71 28.24 4.69
CA GLY A 239 -13.72 27.43 3.96
C GLY A 239 -13.25 28.10 2.68
N LYS A 240 -14.17 28.64 1.87
CA LYS A 240 -13.84 29.40 0.64
C LYS A 240 -12.98 30.63 0.94
N LEU A 241 -13.34 31.42 1.93
CA LEU A 241 -12.54 32.58 2.36
C LEU A 241 -11.15 32.21 2.84
N ASN A 242 -11.00 31.07 3.54
CA ASN A 242 -9.69 30.59 3.97
C ASN A 242 -8.86 30.14 2.76
N HIS A 243 -9.46 29.50 1.76
CA HIS A 243 -8.79 29.12 0.53
C HIS A 243 -8.33 30.34 -0.29
N GLU A 244 -9.17 31.38 -0.39
CA GLU A 244 -8.80 32.64 -1.04
C GLU A 244 -7.60 33.31 -0.34
N LYS A 245 -7.60 33.35 1.01
CA LYS A 245 -6.45 33.85 1.79
C LYS A 245 -5.19 33.02 1.56
N TRP A 246 -5.32 31.70 1.47
CA TRP A 246 -4.21 30.83 1.16
C TRP A 246 -3.64 31.10 -0.23
N ASN A 247 -4.49 31.29 -1.25
CA ASN A 247 -4.07 31.68 -2.60
C ASN A 247 -3.32 33.01 -2.61
N GLN A 248 -3.79 34.01 -1.87
CA GLN A 248 -3.10 35.31 -1.72
C GLN A 248 -1.73 35.12 -1.06
N ASN A 249 -1.66 34.32 0.02
CA ASN A 249 -0.40 34.01 0.69
C ASN A 249 0.58 33.27 -0.24
N LEU A 250 0.10 32.31 -1.05
CA LEU A 250 0.90 31.58 -2.04
C LEU A 250 1.43 32.52 -3.13
N ALA A 251 0.62 33.49 -3.58
CA ALA A 251 1.05 34.48 -4.55
C ALA A 251 2.17 35.39 -3.99
N MET A 252 2.05 35.84 -2.73
CA MET A 252 3.11 36.59 -2.05
C MET A 252 4.37 35.72 -1.84
N TYR A 253 4.19 34.45 -1.45
CA TYR A 253 5.28 33.49 -1.32
C TYR A 253 6.04 33.30 -2.63
N SER A 254 5.34 33.20 -3.77
CA SER A 254 5.95 33.06 -5.10
C SER A 254 6.84 34.24 -5.48
N SER A 255 6.43 35.44 -5.07
CA SER A 255 7.20 36.67 -5.33
C SER A 255 8.39 36.84 -4.37
N THR A 256 8.23 36.39 -3.11
CA THR A 256 9.26 36.56 -2.05
C THR A 256 10.32 35.45 -2.11
N HIS A 257 9.89 34.22 -2.46
CA HIS A 257 10.73 33.02 -2.49
C HIS A 257 10.62 32.28 -3.85
N PRO A 258 10.99 32.90 -4.98
CA PRO A 258 10.73 32.35 -6.31
C PRO A 258 11.36 30.96 -6.57
N GLU A 259 12.58 30.71 -6.08
CA GLU A 259 13.24 29.42 -6.26
C GLU A 259 12.59 28.31 -5.42
N LEU A 260 12.16 28.64 -4.20
CA LEU A 260 11.46 27.68 -3.37
C LEU A 260 10.05 27.38 -3.90
N TYR A 261 9.37 28.40 -4.43
CA TYR A 261 8.09 28.23 -5.12
C TYR A 261 8.21 27.36 -6.37
N LYS A 262 9.27 27.57 -7.17
CA LYS A 262 9.57 26.70 -8.30
C LYS A 262 9.80 25.23 -7.87
N SER A 263 10.51 25.05 -6.76
CA SER A 263 10.73 23.71 -6.17
C SER A 263 9.41 23.11 -5.65
N PHE A 264 8.53 23.95 -5.07
CA PHE A 264 7.19 23.55 -4.67
C PHE A 264 6.35 23.06 -5.85
N LEU A 265 6.32 23.80 -6.95
CA LEU A 265 5.60 23.37 -8.18
C LEU A 265 6.22 22.09 -8.77
N ALA A 266 7.54 21.99 -8.80
CA ALA A 266 8.23 20.81 -9.32
C ALA A 266 7.95 19.55 -8.47
N PHE A 267 7.57 19.70 -7.21
CA PHE A 267 7.19 18.57 -6.36
C PHE A 267 5.94 17.85 -6.90
N PHE A 268 5.03 18.57 -7.55
CA PHE A 268 3.81 18.00 -8.13
C PHE A 268 3.98 17.51 -9.58
N ASP A 269 5.19 17.62 -10.15
CA ASP A 269 5.46 17.22 -11.54
C ASP A 269 6.14 15.84 -11.60
N LYS A 270 5.33 14.77 -11.60
CA LYS A 270 5.80 13.37 -11.74
C LYS A 270 6.15 12.97 -13.20
N LYS A 271 5.88 13.82 -14.19
CA LYS A 271 5.94 13.44 -15.62
C LYS A 271 7.35 13.35 -16.19
N LYS A 272 8.37 13.79 -15.45
CA LYS A 272 9.74 13.96 -15.96
C LYS A 272 10.72 12.83 -15.62
N ILE A 273 10.24 11.66 -15.18
CA ILE A 273 11.14 10.53 -14.87
C ILE A 273 11.71 9.96 -16.17
N ASN A 274 13.01 10.03 -16.32
CA ASN A 274 13.73 9.43 -17.43
C ASN A 274 14.24 8.02 -17.04
N TYR A 275 13.45 7.01 -17.38
CA TYR A 275 13.74 5.61 -17.05
C TYR A 275 14.95 5.07 -17.84
N GLU A 276 15.14 5.48 -19.09
CA GLU A 276 16.30 5.09 -19.91
C GLU A 276 17.60 5.59 -19.29
N ARG A 277 17.59 6.79 -18.69
CA ARG A 277 18.73 7.29 -17.91
C ARG A 277 19.01 6.40 -16.70
N ILE A 278 17.97 5.95 -15.98
CA ILE A 278 18.14 5.01 -14.85
C ILE A 278 18.79 3.75 -15.38
N VAL A 279 18.23 3.10 -16.42
CA VAL A 279 18.79 1.89 -17.04
C VAL A 279 20.26 2.10 -17.40
N LYS A 280 20.60 3.20 -18.08
CA LYS A 280 21.98 3.50 -18.49
C LYS A 280 22.92 3.63 -17.28
N ASN A 281 22.53 4.36 -16.25
CA ASN A 281 23.40 4.67 -15.12
C ASN A 281 23.66 3.46 -14.22
N ILE A 282 22.69 2.52 -14.12
CA ILE A 282 22.84 1.34 -13.28
C ILE A 282 23.34 0.10 -14.04
N SER A 283 23.53 0.16 -15.35
CA SER A 283 24.00 -0.97 -16.18
C SER A 283 25.33 -1.57 -15.70
N LYS A 284 26.20 -0.76 -15.09
CA LYS A 284 27.49 -1.21 -14.51
C LYS A 284 27.34 -2.14 -13.29
N TYR A 285 26.15 -2.26 -12.74
CA TYR A 285 25.83 -3.14 -11.61
C TYR A 285 25.17 -4.43 -12.05
N ASP A 286 25.11 -4.68 -13.36
CA ASP A 286 24.64 -5.95 -13.90
C ASP A 286 25.46 -7.12 -13.37
N GLY A 287 24.83 -8.26 -13.19
CA GLY A 287 25.48 -9.43 -12.57
C GLY A 287 25.41 -9.46 -11.04
N LEU A 288 24.91 -8.39 -10.38
CA LEU A 288 24.64 -8.40 -8.95
C LEU A 288 23.24 -8.96 -8.65
N SER A 289 22.97 -9.23 -7.36
CA SER A 289 21.62 -9.54 -6.89
C SER A 289 20.65 -8.39 -7.16
N THR A 290 19.41 -8.73 -7.51
CA THR A 290 18.44 -7.68 -7.87
C THR A 290 18.11 -6.74 -6.71
N ARG A 291 18.28 -7.15 -5.45
CA ARG A 291 18.21 -6.22 -4.29
C ARG A 291 19.35 -5.18 -4.29
N LYS A 292 20.59 -5.56 -4.68
CA LYS A 292 21.70 -4.62 -4.81
C LYS A 292 21.49 -3.68 -6.00
N ILE A 293 21.03 -4.20 -7.13
CA ILE A 293 20.67 -3.40 -8.29
C ILE A 293 19.59 -2.39 -7.92
N ASN A 294 18.58 -2.82 -7.17
CA ASN A 294 17.49 -1.97 -6.67
C ASN A 294 17.99 -0.81 -5.80
N HIS A 295 19.01 -1.03 -4.96
CA HIS A 295 19.64 0.04 -4.18
C HIS A 295 20.11 1.20 -5.06
N TYR A 296 20.83 0.89 -6.14
CA TYR A 296 21.29 1.90 -7.08
C TYR A 296 20.16 2.52 -7.92
N ALA A 297 19.15 1.72 -8.25
CA ALA A 297 17.97 2.20 -8.98
C ALA A 297 17.14 3.19 -8.15
N ILE A 298 16.95 2.92 -6.85
CA ILE A 298 16.29 3.86 -5.92
C ILE A 298 17.07 5.17 -5.81
N ALA A 299 18.40 5.12 -5.75
CA ALA A 299 19.24 6.32 -5.69
C ALA A 299 19.09 7.18 -6.95
N GLU A 300 19.10 6.56 -8.13
CA GLU A 300 18.85 7.26 -9.42
C GLU A 300 17.44 7.84 -9.51
N LEU A 301 16.43 7.11 -9.02
CA LEU A 301 15.07 7.62 -8.93
C LEU A 301 14.98 8.80 -7.95
N ALA A 302 15.62 8.71 -6.79
CA ALA A 302 15.64 9.77 -5.79
C ALA A 302 16.30 11.05 -6.28
N TYR A 303 17.31 10.94 -7.16
CA TYR A 303 17.95 12.07 -7.81
C TYR A 303 16.98 12.82 -8.74
N GLN A 304 16.12 12.10 -9.45
CA GLN A 304 15.14 12.69 -10.36
C GLN A 304 13.85 13.12 -9.64
N CYS A 305 13.52 12.49 -8.51
CA CYS A 305 12.23 12.63 -7.82
C CYS A 305 12.43 13.14 -6.38
N PRO A 306 12.30 14.46 -6.13
CA PRO A 306 12.38 15.02 -4.79
C PRO A 306 11.30 14.49 -3.85
N GLN A 307 10.15 14.03 -4.40
CA GLN A 307 9.00 13.48 -3.71
C GLN A 307 9.16 12.00 -3.29
N LEU A 308 10.26 11.34 -3.65
CA LEU A 308 10.49 9.95 -3.23
C LEU A 308 10.77 9.87 -1.73
N ILE A 309 10.02 9.03 -1.04
CA ILE A 309 10.14 8.73 0.40
C ILE A 309 9.70 7.30 0.67
N GLY A 310 10.33 6.63 1.60
CA GLY A 310 9.92 5.28 2.01
C GLY A 310 10.87 4.70 3.05
N GLY A 311 10.85 3.39 3.24
CA GLY A 311 11.74 2.78 4.22
C GLY A 311 11.53 1.30 4.42
N THR A 312 12.07 0.79 5.51
CA THR A 312 12.10 -0.65 5.79
C THR A 312 11.60 -0.99 7.19
N ALA A 313 11.14 -2.22 7.36
CA ALA A 313 10.80 -2.80 8.66
C ALA A 313 12.06 -3.41 9.31
N ASP A 314 13.00 -2.55 9.72
CA ASP A 314 14.25 -2.90 10.43
C ASP A 314 15.24 -3.78 9.65
N VAL A 315 15.14 -3.81 8.32
CA VAL A 315 15.98 -4.67 7.48
C VAL A 315 16.77 -3.89 6.41
N ALA A 316 17.02 -2.58 6.60
CA ALA A 316 17.69 -1.74 5.62
C ALA A 316 19.05 -2.29 5.15
N PRO A 317 19.95 -2.78 6.02
CA PRO A 317 21.24 -3.33 5.57
C PRO A 317 21.09 -4.59 4.73
N SER A 318 20.05 -5.40 4.99
CA SER A 318 19.84 -6.68 4.30
C SER A 318 19.00 -6.51 3.03
N SER A 319 17.93 -5.70 3.07
CA SER A 319 17.09 -5.44 1.91
C SER A 319 17.71 -4.46 0.93
N MET A 320 18.64 -3.62 1.40
CA MET A 320 19.29 -2.55 0.63
C MET A 320 18.33 -1.51 0.04
N ALA A 321 17.07 -1.46 0.53
CA ALA A 321 16.08 -0.46 0.14
C ALA A 321 16.26 0.81 0.99
N TYR A 322 17.31 1.56 0.69
CA TYR A 322 17.72 2.74 1.41
C TYR A 322 18.30 3.77 0.42
N ILE A 323 18.01 5.05 0.61
CA ILE A 323 18.48 6.14 -0.24
C ILE A 323 19.68 6.78 0.44
N ASP A 324 20.87 6.53 -0.10
CA ASP A 324 22.12 7.09 0.42
C ASP A 324 22.10 8.62 0.42
N ASN A 325 22.69 9.21 1.44
CA ASN A 325 22.82 10.66 1.63
C ASN A 325 21.51 11.46 1.67
N ALA A 326 20.33 10.78 1.73
CA ALA A 326 19.03 11.44 1.78
C ALA A 326 18.51 11.66 3.21
N GLY A 327 19.27 11.23 4.22
CA GLY A 327 18.93 11.37 5.64
C GLY A 327 17.78 10.47 6.10
N ASN A 328 17.66 10.33 7.42
CA ASN A 328 16.61 9.55 8.08
C ASN A 328 15.53 10.48 8.60
N PHE A 329 14.27 10.21 8.21
CA PHE A 329 13.13 10.91 8.79
C PHE A 329 12.97 10.54 10.27
N SER A 330 13.02 11.53 11.15
CA SER A 330 12.99 11.32 12.59
C SER A 330 12.36 12.49 13.33
N SER A 331 12.19 12.39 14.63
CA SER A 331 11.68 13.50 15.45
C SER A 331 12.59 14.74 15.45
N GLY A 332 13.88 14.59 15.15
CA GLY A 332 14.87 15.66 15.07
C GLY A 332 15.23 16.13 13.66
N TYR A 333 14.86 15.36 12.64
CA TYR A 333 15.15 15.69 11.24
C TYR A 333 14.00 15.26 10.32
N LYS A 334 13.21 16.21 9.87
CA LYS A 334 11.97 16.01 9.11
C LYS A 334 12.16 16.02 7.58
N ARG A 335 13.37 16.35 7.10
CA ARG A 335 13.71 16.39 5.66
C ARG A 335 14.20 15.06 5.11
N GLY A 336 14.43 14.07 5.98
CA GLY A 336 14.91 12.76 5.59
C GLY A 336 13.93 12.02 4.70
N LYS A 337 14.47 11.23 3.75
CA LYS A 337 13.69 10.42 2.83
C LYS A 337 13.56 8.96 3.27
N ASN A 338 14.40 8.52 4.21
CA ASN A 338 14.37 7.16 4.73
C ASN A 338 13.59 7.11 6.04
N ILE A 339 12.53 6.31 6.09
CA ILE A 339 11.71 6.08 7.29
C ILE A 339 12.13 4.74 7.89
N HIS A 340 12.53 4.75 9.16
CA HIS A 340 12.78 3.54 9.92
C HIS A 340 11.49 3.12 10.64
N PHE A 341 10.77 2.15 10.08
CA PHE A 341 9.50 1.67 10.66
C PHE A 341 9.73 0.80 11.90
N GLY A 342 10.95 0.25 12.09
CA GLY A 342 11.21 -0.81 13.06
C GLY A 342 10.52 -2.11 12.64
N VAL A 343 10.48 -3.10 13.50
CA VAL A 343 9.82 -4.39 13.23
C VAL A 343 8.30 -4.20 13.28
N ARG A 344 7.73 -3.59 12.23
CA ARG A 344 6.31 -3.20 12.10
C ARG A 344 5.87 -3.26 10.64
N GLU A 345 5.88 -4.43 10.02
CA GLU A 345 5.54 -4.60 8.61
C GLU A 345 4.12 -4.14 8.28
N HIS A 346 3.16 -4.48 9.14
CA HIS A 346 1.76 -4.14 8.90
C HIS A 346 1.54 -2.62 8.93
N ALA A 347 2.03 -1.94 9.96
CA ALA A 347 1.97 -0.49 10.01
C ALA A 347 2.79 0.16 8.90
N MET A 348 3.96 -0.36 8.55
CA MET A 348 4.76 0.13 7.42
C MET A 348 3.91 0.20 6.16
N GLY A 349 3.28 -0.91 5.77
CA GLY A 349 2.44 -0.95 4.57
C GLY A 349 1.28 0.03 4.61
N ALA A 350 0.57 0.12 5.75
CA ALA A 350 -0.57 1.01 5.90
C ALA A 350 -0.15 2.50 6.02
N VAL A 351 0.95 2.82 6.71
CA VAL A 351 1.50 4.19 6.78
C VAL A 351 1.95 4.66 5.40
N VAL A 352 2.64 3.80 4.64
CA VAL A 352 3.06 4.12 3.27
C VAL A 352 1.86 4.35 2.36
N ASN A 353 0.76 3.61 2.53
CA ASN A 353 -0.51 3.90 1.85
C ASN A 353 -1.01 5.31 2.20
N GLY A 354 -0.93 5.73 3.46
CA GLY A 354 -1.32 7.06 3.91
C GLY A 354 -0.46 8.18 3.30
N ILE A 355 0.85 7.95 3.15
CA ILE A 355 1.74 8.90 2.46
C ILE A 355 1.36 9.00 0.98
N ALA A 356 1.09 7.87 0.32
CA ALA A 356 0.67 7.84 -1.08
C ALA A 356 -0.69 8.52 -1.31
N LEU A 357 -1.60 8.44 -0.35
CA LEU A 357 -2.92 9.11 -0.37
C LEU A 357 -2.84 10.64 -0.21
N TYR A 358 -1.74 11.15 0.34
CA TYR A 358 -1.51 12.59 0.40
C TYR A 358 -1.24 13.21 -0.99
N GLU A 359 -1.24 12.36 -2.01
CA GLU A 359 -0.93 12.62 -3.42
C GLU A 359 0.51 13.10 -3.67
N ASP A 360 0.94 12.97 -4.91
CA ASP A 360 2.23 13.40 -5.44
C ASP A 360 3.50 12.86 -4.77
N PHE A 361 3.44 12.18 -3.63
CA PHE A 361 4.56 11.40 -3.15
C PHE A 361 4.77 10.13 -3.99
N ILE A 362 6.03 9.82 -4.27
CA ILE A 362 6.45 8.51 -4.75
C ILE A 362 6.91 7.72 -3.54
N THR A 363 6.31 6.56 -3.31
CA THR A 363 6.53 5.84 -2.05
C THR A 363 7.01 4.41 -2.26
N PHE A 364 7.81 3.94 -1.31
CA PHE A 364 8.22 2.55 -1.26
C PHE A 364 8.22 2.01 0.17
N ASP A 365 8.07 0.71 0.29
CA ASP A 365 8.30 -0.06 1.51
C ASP A 365 9.13 -1.30 1.21
N SER A 366 9.79 -1.85 2.24
CA SER A 366 10.63 -3.03 2.06
C SER A 366 10.73 -3.89 3.31
N THR A 367 10.65 -5.19 3.10
CA THR A 367 10.93 -6.25 4.07
C THR A 367 11.42 -7.51 3.34
N PHE A 368 11.65 -8.61 4.05
CA PHE A 368 11.85 -9.91 3.41
C PHE A 368 10.54 -10.45 2.84
N MET A 369 10.64 -11.18 1.74
CA MET A 369 9.46 -11.74 1.05
C MET A 369 8.60 -12.60 1.99
N ALA A 370 9.22 -13.43 2.83
CA ALA A 370 8.50 -14.26 3.80
C ALA A 370 7.65 -13.43 4.77
N PHE A 371 8.11 -12.22 5.14
CA PHE A 371 7.42 -11.34 6.09
C PHE A 371 6.37 -10.44 5.44
N SER A 372 6.21 -10.49 4.11
CA SER A 372 5.08 -9.84 3.44
C SER A 372 3.72 -10.30 3.99
N ASN A 373 3.66 -11.51 4.56
CA ASN A 373 2.46 -12.05 5.17
C ASN A 373 1.94 -11.20 6.34
N TYR A 374 2.83 -10.53 7.09
CA TYR A 374 2.42 -9.61 8.16
C TYR A 374 1.67 -8.39 7.66
N MET A 375 1.83 -8.00 6.40
CA MET A 375 1.24 -6.77 5.85
C MET A 375 0.21 -7.00 4.74
N LEU A 376 -0.23 -8.23 4.51
CA LEU A 376 -1.21 -8.57 3.46
C LEU A 376 -2.48 -7.69 3.48
N PRO A 377 -3.10 -7.38 4.65
CA PRO A 377 -4.28 -6.50 4.66
C PRO A 377 -3.97 -5.09 4.13
N ALA A 378 -2.80 -4.52 4.45
CA ALA A 378 -2.38 -3.22 3.95
C ALA A 378 -2.13 -3.24 2.43
N LEU A 379 -1.53 -4.32 1.89
CA LEU A 379 -1.34 -4.52 0.45
C LEU A 379 -2.67 -4.67 -0.28
N ARG A 380 -3.64 -5.39 0.30
CA ARG A 380 -4.99 -5.48 -0.25
C ARG A 380 -5.68 -4.12 -0.33
N MET A 381 -5.62 -3.31 0.73
CA MET A 381 -6.18 -1.96 0.73
C MET A 381 -5.49 -1.05 -0.29
N ARG A 382 -4.16 -1.16 -0.43
CA ARG A 382 -3.37 -0.48 -1.46
C ARG A 382 -3.87 -0.78 -2.86
N ALA A 383 -4.08 -2.06 -3.17
CA ALA A 383 -4.58 -2.52 -4.46
C ALA A 383 -6.01 -2.01 -4.74
N MET A 384 -6.90 -2.07 -3.75
CA MET A 384 -8.27 -1.52 -3.86
C MET A 384 -8.28 -0.02 -4.18
N MET A 385 -7.40 0.75 -3.55
CA MET A 385 -7.25 2.19 -3.77
C MET A 385 -6.38 2.54 -4.98
N LYS A 386 -5.77 1.55 -5.65
CA LYS A 386 -4.87 1.72 -6.80
C LYS A 386 -3.71 2.69 -6.52
N LEU A 387 -3.07 2.54 -5.36
CA LEU A 387 -1.96 3.42 -4.97
C LEU A 387 -0.64 2.99 -5.61
N PRO A 388 0.09 3.89 -6.29
CA PRO A 388 1.33 3.56 -6.99
C PRO A 388 2.52 3.44 -6.02
N VAL A 389 2.49 2.44 -5.19
CA VAL A 389 3.53 2.14 -4.21
C VAL A 389 4.41 1.01 -4.71
N MET A 390 5.71 1.14 -4.58
CA MET A 390 6.71 0.13 -4.87
C MET A 390 7.07 -0.64 -3.60
N SER A 391 6.73 -1.93 -3.53
CA SER A 391 7.13 -2.81 -2.42
C SER A 391 8.34 -3.63 -2.82
N PHE A 392 9.47 -3.45 -2.16
CA PHE A 392 10.70 -4.20 -2.43
C PHE A 392 10.85 -5.35 -1.45
N PHE A 393 10.37 -6.53 -1.82
CA PHE A 393 10.49 -7.72 -0.98
C PHE A 393 11.67 -8.57 -1.43
N THR A 394 12.66 -8.68 -0.55
CA THR A 394 13.92 -9.34 -0.84
C THR A 394 13.97 -10.74 -0.25
N HIS A 395 15.02 -11.50 -0.58
CA HIS A 395 15.15 -12.90 -0.12
C HIS A 395 14.00 -13.76 -0.68
N ASP A 396 13.86 -13.74 -2.00
CA ASP A 396 12.68 -14.11 -2.78
C ASP A 396 12.45 -15.61 -2.98
N SER A 397 13.31 -16.47 -2.45
CA SER A 397 13.23 -17.92 -2.69
C SER A 397 13.91 -18.75 -1.60
N VAL A 398 13.88 -20.07 -1.73
CA VAL A 398 14.60 -21.01 -0.84
C VAL A 398 16.13 -20.77 -0.82
N MET A 399 16.65 -19.95 -1.73
CA MET A 399 18.04 -19.51 -1.75
C MET A 399 18.38 -18.49 -0.65
N VAL A 400 17.47 -18.16 0.27
CA VAL A 400 17.79 -17.46 1.53
C VAL A 400 18.88 -18.17 2.32
N GLY A 401 18.99 -19.48 2.12
CA GLY A 401 20.13 -20.27 2.57
C GLY A 401 20.12 -20.59 4.06
N GLN A 402 21.07 -20.02 4.80
CA GLN A 402 21.28 -20.38 6.21
C GLN A 402 20.14 -20.00 7.14
N ASP A 403 19.30 -19.00 6.77
CA ASP A 403 18.14 -18.57 7.54
C ASP A 403 17.07 -19.68 7.65
N GLY A 404 17.02 -20.58 6.67
CA GLY A 404 16.23 -21.81 6.71
C GLY A 404 14.72 -21.62 6.55
N PRO A 405 13.92 -22.63 6.91
CA PRO A 405 12.50 -22.76 6.56
C PRO A 405 11.63 -21.56 6.95
N SER A 406 11.86 -20.95 8.10
CA SER A 406 11.06 -19.80 8.59
C SER A 406 11.20 -18.53 7.73
N HIS A 407 12.24 -18.47 6.90
CA HIS A 407 12.53 -17.34 6.00
C HIS A 407 12.35 -17.67 4.53
N GLN A 408 11.95 -18.91 4.19
CA GLN A 408 11.76 -19.37 2.80
C GLN A 408 10.38 -18.97 2.27
N PRO A 409 10.28 -18.06 1.30
CA PRO A 409 9.01 -17.63 0.73
C PRO A 409 8.58 -18.60 -0.37
N ILE A 410 7.90 -19.66 -0.02
CA ILE A 410 7.41 -20.66 -0.97
C ILE A 410 6.05 -20.25 -1.55
N GLU A 411 5.12 -19.84 -0.68
CA GLU A 411 3.74 -19.49 -1.05
C GLU A 411 3.51 -17.99 -1.29
N GLN A 412 4.41 -17.12 -0.83
CA GLN A 412 4.19 -15.67 -0.79
C GLN A 412 4.01 -15.05 -2.17
N VAL A 413 4.76 -15.48 -3.17
CA VAL A 413 4.61 -14.97 -4.53
C VAL A 413 3.21 -15.22 -5.06
N GLY A 414 2.69 -16.45 -4.89
CA GLY A 414 1.34 -16.81 -5.28
C GLY A 414 0.26 -16.03 -4.49
N GLN A 415 0.46 -15.84 -3.18
CA GLN A 415 -0.44 -15.04 -2.34
C GLN A 415 -0.50 -13.58 -2.80
N LEU A 416 0.65 -12.97 -3.11
CA LEU A 416 0.73 -11.59 -3.59
C LEU A 416 0.08 -11.40 -4.95
N ARG A 417 0.25 -12.36 -5.86
CA ARG A 417 -0.44 -12.42 -7.16
C ARG A 417 -1.94 -12.67 -7.01
N ALA A 418 -2.39 -13.30 -5.94
CA ALA A 418 -3.82 -13.52 -5.67
C ALA A 418 -4.57 -12.25 -5.24
N ILE A 419 -3.88 -11.20 -4.81
CA ILE A 419 -4.48 -9.91 -4.48
C ILE A 419 -4.92 -9.21 -5.77
N ILE A 420 -6.22 -9.06 -5.96
CA ILE A 420 -6.79 -8.41 -7.15
C ILE A 420 -6.29 -6.96 -7.26
N GLY A 421 -5.74 -6.60 -8.42
CA GLY A 421 -5.20 -5.26 -8.68
C GLY A 421 -3.76 -5.03 -8.19
N ASN A 422 -3.14 -6.02 -7.53
CA ASN A 422 -1.72 -6.01 -7.25
C ASN A 422 -0.93 -6.59 -8.44
N THR A 423 0.27 -6.10 -8.67
CA THR A 423 1.18 -6.57 -9.73
C THR A 423 2.49 -7.02 -9.09
N VAL A 424 3.01 -8.17 -9.51
CA VAL A 424 4.29 -8.71 -9.05
C VAL A 424 5.30 -8.69 -10.18
N PHE A 425 6.46 -8.07 -9.94
CA PHE A 425 7.64 -8.15 -10.82
C PHE A 425 8.73 -8.98 -10.15
N ARG A 426 9.20 -10.03 -10.84
CA ARG A 426 10.40 -10.81 -10.47
C ARG A 426 11.47 -10.59 -11.53
N PRO A 427 12.23 -9.48 -11.46
CA PRO A 427 13.21 -9.14 -12.48
C PRO A 427 14.45 -10.03 -12.40
N CYS A 428 14.98 -10.42 -13.56
CA CYS A 428 16.26 -11.15 -13.64
C CYS A 428 17.47 -10.21 -13.75
N ASP A 429 17.26 -8.93 -14.10
CA ASP A 429 18.31 -7.94 -14.24
C ASP A 429 17.81 -6.50 -13.97
N TYR A 430 18.70 -5.53 -14.21
CA TYR A 430 18.42 -4.10 -14.04
C TYR A 430 17.40 -3.55 -15.04
N LYS A 431 17.32 -4.08 -16.26
CA LYS A 431 16.38 -3.62 -17.30
C LYS A 431 14.95 -3.98 -16.93
N GLU A 432 14.72 -5.24 -16.54
CA GLU A 432 13.41 -5.70 -16.06
C GLU A 432 13.00 -5.00 -14.75
N LEU A 433 13.94 -4.72 -13.85
CA LEU A 433 13.67 -3.98 -12.62
C LEU A 433 13.11 -2.58 -12.92
N VAL A 434 13.77 -1.84 -13.81
CA VAL A 434 13.35 -0.47 -14.16
C VAL A 434 12.05 -0.47 -14.96
N ALA A 435 11.78 -1.52 -15.76
CA ALA A 435 10.49 -1.69 -16.42
C ALA A 435 9.34 -1.77 -15.40
N GLY A 436 9.54 -2.49 -14.28
CA GLY A 436 8.59 -2.51 -13.17
C GLY A 436 8.38 -1.14 -12.52
N TYR A 437 9.43 -0.33 -12.35
CA TYR A 437 9.32 1.06 -11.87
C TYR A 437 8.46 1.90 -12.80
N GLN A 438 8.73 1.83 -14.11
CA GLN A 438 7.95 2.55 -15.10
C GLN A 438 6.48 2.10 -15.09
N TYR A 439 6.25 0.79 -15.01
CA TYR A 439 4.88 0.27 -14.95
C TYR A 439 4.12 0.80 -13.74
N CYS A 440 4.71 0.77 -12.54
CA CYS A 440 4.11 1.28 -11.32
C CYS A 440 3.70 2.75 -11.45
N LEU A 441 4.66 3.60 -11.83
CA LEU A 441 4.52 5.05 -11.75
C LEU A 441 3.72 5.63 -12.94
N LYS A 442 3.84 5.08 -14.16
CA LYS A 442 3.06 5.54 -15.32
C LYS A 442 1.59 5.08 -15.27
N ASN A 443 1.34 3.86 -14.78
CA ASN A 443 -0.02 3.30 -14.76
C ASN A 443 -0.77 3.55 -13.44
N SER A 444 -0.11 4.20 -12.46
CA SER A 444 -0.67 4.42 -11.12
C SER A 444 -1.19 3.11 -10.49
N LYS A 445 -0.38 2.05 -10.53
CA LYS A 445 -0.71 0.74 -9.97
C LYS A 445 0.33 0.31 -8.92
N PRO A 446 -0.06 -0.40 -7.86
CA PRO A 446 0.88 -0.97 -6.91
C PRO A 446 1.71 -2.07 -7.56
N VAL A 447 3.00 -2.08 -7.26
CA VAL A 447 3.92 -3.12 -7.73
C VAL A 447 4.73 -3.67 -6.58
N VAL A 448 4.70 -4.99 -6.44
CA VAL A 448 5.60 -5.75 -5.58
C VAL A 448 6.77 -6.26 -6.41
N PHE A 449 7.97 -5.93 -6.00
CA PHE A 449 9.22 -6.44 -6.56
C PHE A 449 9.72 -7.60 -5.71
N SER A 450 9.80 -8.77 -6.30
CA SER A 450 10.40 -9.97 -5.71
C SER A 450 11.88 -9.99 -6.08
N LEU A 451 12.75 -9.70 -5.09
CA LEU A 451 14.16 -9.43 -5.32
C LEU A 451 15.07 -10.48 -4.70
N THR A 452 16.08 -10.90 -5.46
CA THR A 452 17.01 -11.95 -5.05
C THR A 452 17.99 -11.49 -3.96
N ARG A 453 18.37 -12.44 -3.09
CA ARG A 453 19.50 -12.28 -2.17
C ARG A 453 20.84 -12.59 -2.87
N GLN A 454 20.85 -13.63 -3.68
CA GLN A 454 22.02 -14.10 -4.45
C GLN A 454 22.21 -13.27 -5.72
N ASP A 455 23.44 -13.21 -6.19
CA ASP A 455 23.77 -12.55 -7.45
C ASP A 455 23.25 -13.37 -8.64
N ILE A 456 22.81 -12.70 -9.71
CA ILE A 456 22.39 -13.30 -10.98
C ILE A 456 23.45 -12.94 -12.02
N LYS A 457 24.10 -13.93 -12.60
CA LYS A 457 25.06 -13.69 -13.67
C LYS A 457 24.42 -12.91 -14.82
N HIS A 458 25.22 -12.14 -15.51
CA HIS A 458 24.80 -11.39 -16.71
C HIS A 458 24.02 -12.29 -17.68
N ILE A 459 22.93 -11.74 -18.19
CA ILE A 459 22.05 -12.40 -19.17
C ILE A 459 22.04 -11.53 -20.42
N ASP A 460 22.46 -12.12 -21.54
CA ASP A 460 22.40 -11.47 -22.84
C ASP A 460 20.94 -11.27 -23.29
N ASP A 461 20.72 -10.31 -24.20
CA ASP A 461 19.44 -10.10 -24.91
C ASP A 461 18.23 -9.71 -24.05
N THR A 462 18.41 -9.41 -22.76
CA THR A 462 17.34 -8.80 -21.96
C THR A 462 16.99 -7.41 -22.49
N SER A 463 15.72 -7.00 -22.40
CA SER A 463 15.26 -5.71 -22.94
C SER A 463 14.33 -4.99 -21.97
N PHE A 464 14.62 -3.72 -21.71
CA PHE A 464 13.76 -2.83 -20.94
C PHE A 464 12.39 -2.65 -21.60
N GLU A 465 12.38 -2.41 -22.92
CA GLU A 465 11.16 -2.16 -23.69
C GLU A 465 10.27 -3.39 -23.77
N MET A 466 10.88 -4.57 -23.95
CA MET A 466 10.14 -5.82 -24.02
C MET A 466 9.59 -6.24 -22.65
N ALA A 467 10.31 -5.98 -21.59
CA ALA A 467 9.89 -6.26 -20.20
C ALA A 467 8.63 -5.48 -19.78
N LEU A 468 8.35 -4.34 -20.42
CA LEU A 468 7.11 -3.56 -20.23
C LEU A 468 5.85 -4.33 -20.65
N ASN A 469 5.98 -5.41 -21.43
CA ASN A 469 4.89 -6.30 -21.81
C ASN A 469 4.66 -7.45 -20.80
N GLY A 470 5.46 -7.52 -19.73
CA GLY A 470 5.34 -8.54 -18.69
C GLY A 470 5.97 -9.90 -19.01
N ALA A 471 6.11 -10.23 -20.28
CA ALA A 471 6.87 -11.38 -20.77
C ALA A 471 7.33 -11.15 -22.19
N TYR A 472 8.47 -11.76 -22.57
CA TYR A 472 9.01 -11.67 -23.92
C TYR A 472 9.89 -12.89 -24.23
N ILE A 473 10.06 -13.18 -25.53
CA ILE A 473 10.98 -14.22 -25.98
C ILE A 473 12.41 -13.70 -25.78
N LEU A 474 13.13 -14.29 -24.83
CA LEU A 474 14.52 -13.95 -24.54
C LEU A 474 15.49 -14.66 -25.49
N LYS A 475 15.17 -15.91 -25.83
CA LYS A 475 15.93 -16.70 -26.82
C LYS A 475 14.95 -17.40 -27.75
N GLU A 476 15.02 -17.09 -29.04
CA GLU A 476 14.23 -17.71 -30.08
C GLU A 476 15.09 -18.73 -30.85
N ASN A 477 14.68 -20.00 -30.82
CA ASN A 477 15.28 -21.05 -31.63
C ASN A 477 14.39 -21.40 -32.82
N SER A 478 13.08 -21.28 -32.67
CA SER A 478 12.10 -21.55 -33.71
C SER A 478 10.85 -20.70 -33.57
N GLN A 479 10.22 -20.32 -34.71
CA GLN A 479 8.89 -19.69 -34.72
C GLN A 479 7.78 -20.68 -34.34
N LYS A 480 8.02 -21.97 -34.43
CA LYS A 480 7.14 -23.06 -33.96
C LYS A 480 7.95 -24.00 -33.07
N PRO A 481 8.23 -23.60 -31.84
CA PRO A 481 9.01 -24.41 -30.92
C PRO A 481 8.24 -25.66 -30.46
N ASP A 482 8.94 -26.74 -30.22
CA ASP A 482 8.40 -27.91 -29.53
C ASP A 482 8.18 -27.60 -28.05
N ILE A 483 9.10 -26.82 -27.47
CA ILE A 483 9.15 -26.51 -26.05
C ILE A 483 9.33 -25.01 -25.84
N VAL A 484 8.59 -24.45 -24.85
CA VAL A 484 8.82 -23.10 -24.31
C VAL A 484 9.16 -23.19 -22.82
N LEU A 485 10.37 -22.78 -22.46
CA LEU A 485 10.78 -22.64 -21.07
C LEU A 485 10.50 -21.22 -20.61
N VAL A 486 9.59 -21.03 -19.66
CA VAL A 486 9.21 -19.74 -19.10
C VAL A 486 9.83 -19.60 -17.72
N ALA A 487 10.56 -18.53 -17.46
CA ALA A 487 11.18 -18.28 -16.16
C ALA A 487 11.12 -16.80 -15.78
N SER A 488 11.30 -16.51 -14.49
CA SER A 488 11.42 -15.16 -13.94
C SER A 488 12.59 -15.11 -12.95
N GLY A 489 13.12 -13.92 -12.70
CA GLY A 489 14.15 -13.72 -11.68
C GLY A 489 15.37 -14.63 -11.84
N SER A 490 15.79 -15.25 -10.74
CA SER A 490 16.99 -16.12 -10.70
C SER A 490 16.88 -17.41 -11.49
N GLU A 491 15.68 -17.79 -11.92
CA GLU A 491 15.46 -19.03 -12.68
C GLU A 491 15.71 -18.87 -14.19
N VAL A 492 15.83 -17.64 -14.70
CA VAL A 492 16.10 -17.37 -16.12
C VAL A 492 17.43 -17.98 -16.58
N PRO A 493 18.56 -17.87 -15.86
CA PRO A 493 19.80 -18.57 -16.23
C PRO A 493 19.66 -20.11 -16.25
N LEU A 494 18.87 -20.68 -15.35
CA LEU A 494 18.59 -22.12 -15.32
C LEU A 494 17.83 -22.56 -16.58
N ALA A 495 16.79 -21.78 -16.97
CA ALA A 495 16.03 -22.03 -18.19
C ALA A 495 16.92 -21.97 -19.46
N LEU A 496 17.79 -20.95 -19.57
CA LEU A 496 18.73 -20.82 -20.69
C LEU A 496 19.72 -22.00 -20.79
N ASN A 497 20.24 -22.44 -19.64
CA ASN A 497 21.16 -23.58 -19.61
C ASN A 497 20.44 -24.90 -19.89
N CYS A 498 19.22 -25.10 -19.43
CA CYS A 498 18.39 -26.24 -19.75
C CYS A 498 18.03 -26.27 -21.25
N ALA A 499 17.72 -25.13 -21.86
CA ALA A 499 17.45 -24.99 -23.28
C ALA A 499 18.64 -25.51 -24.12
N LYS A 500 19.88 -25.14 -23.77
CA LYS A 500 21.09 -25.62 -24.46
C LYS A 500 21.20 -27.16 -24.48
N GLU A 501 20.77 -27.85 -23.43
CA GLU A 501 20.78 -29.30 -23.37
C GLU A 501 19.65 -29.92 -24.21
N LEU A 502 18.44 -29.35 -24.14
CA LEU A 502 17.27 -29.82 -24.87
C LEU A 502 17.38 -29.56 -26.38
N GLU A 503 18.04 -28.49 -26.82
CA GLU A 503 18.26 -28.12 -28.24
C GLU A 503 19.03 -29.16 -29.02
N LYS A 504 19.68 -30.13 -28.34
CA LYS A 504 20.28 -31.28 -28.99
C LYS A 504 19.24 -32.21 -29.66
N LYS A 505 17.95 -32.10 -29.28
CA LYS A 505 16.87 -32.98 -29.73
C LYS A 505 15.60 -32.28 -30.14
N TYR A 506 15.33 -31.06 -29.63
CA TYR A 506 14.08 -30.35 -29.76
C TYR A 506 14.32 -28.90 -30.16
N SER A 507 13.31 -28.24 -30.72
CA SER A 507 13.32 -26.78 -30.85
C SER A 507 12.80 -26.12 -29.56
N VAL A 508 13.62 -25.27 -28.95
CA VAL A 508 13.35 -24.72 -27.61
C VAL A 508 13.44 -23.21 -27.62
N ASN A 509 12.35 -22.52 -27.23
CA ASN A 509 12.39 -21.09 -26.95
C ASN A 509 12.46 -20.84 -25.44
N VAL A 510 13.13 -19.77 -25.04
CA VAL A 510 13.16 -19.32 -23.65
C VAL A 510 12.45 -17.97 -23.54
N VAL A 511 11.52 -17.87 -22.62
CA VAL A 511 10.74 -16.67 -22.32
C VAL A 511 11.14 -16.15 -20.94
N SER A 512 11.53 -14.87 -20.84
CA SER A 512 11.57 -14.17 -19.58
C SER A 512 10.19 -13.58 -19.29
N MET A 513 9.64 -13.86 -18.11
CA MET A 513 8.32 -13.41 -17.66
C MET A 513 8.42 -12.69 -16.32
N PRO A 514 8.94 -11.45 -16.29
CA PRO A 514 9.07 -10.69 -15.05
C PRO A 514 7.72 -10.40 -14.37
N SER A 515 6.59 -10.34 -15.12
CA SER A 515 5.27 -10.11 -14.53
C SER A 515 4.16 -10.82 -15.30
N ILE A 516 3.51 -11.76 -14.65
CA ILE A 516 2.35 -12.49 -15.19
C ILE A 516 1.16 -11.54 -15.40
N GLU A 517 0.91 -10.64 -14.45
CA GLU A 517 -0.23 -9.72 -14.47
C GLU A 517 -0.13 -8.74 -15.64
N VAL A 518 1.05 -8.23 -15.92
CA VAL A 518 1.28 -7.34 -17.06
C VAL A 518 1.17 -8.09 -18.39
N PHE A 519 1.65 -9.32 -18.44
CA PHE A 519 1.49 -10.18 -19.63
C PHE A 519 0.03 -10.56 -19.88
N GLU A 520 -0.76 -10.77 -18.84
CA GLU A 520 -2.19 -11.05 -18.95
C GLU A 520 -2.96 -9.90 -19.62
N GLU A 521 -2.53 -8.65 -19.42
CA GLU A 521 -3.11 -7.44 -20.03
C GLU A 521 -2.81 -7.32 -21.54
N GLN A 522 -1.87 -8.10 -22.09
CA GLN A 522 -1.47 -8.01 -23.49
C GLN A 522 -2.54 -8.56 -24.45
N ILE A 523 -2.53 -8.06 -25.69
CA ILE A 523 -3.42 -8.54 -26.76
C ILE A 523 -3.16 -10.02 -27.07
N THR A 524 -4.19 -10.72 -27.51
CA THR A 524 -4.14 -12.17 -27.75
C THR A 524 -3.05 -12.59 -28.75
N SER A 525 -2.84 -11.79 -29.80
CA SER A 525 -1.81 -12.07 -30.82
C SER A 525 -0.40 -12.03 -30.24
N TYR A 526 -0.11 -11.06 -29.34
CA TYR A 526 1.18 -11.00 -28.66
C TYR A 526 1.38 -12.20 -27.71
N LYS A 527 0.34 -12.53 -26.91
CA LYS A 527 0.39 -13.69 -26.00
C LYS A 527 0.62 -14.99 -26.75
N GLN A 528 -0.01 -15.18 -27.93
CA GLN A 528 0.17 -16.37 -28.77
C GLN A 528 1.56 -16.41 -29.44
N LYS A 529 2.13 -15.25 -29.76
CA LYS A 529 3.51 -15.18 -30.28
C LYS A 529 4.51 -15.61 -29.22
N VAL A 530 4.36 -15.11 -27.97
CA VAL A 530 5.28 -15.40 -26.88
C VAL A 530 5.10 -16.84 -26.35
N LEU A 531 3.85 -17.31 -26.26
CA LEU A 531 3.46 -18.62 -25.75
C LEU A 531 2.55 -19.33 -26.79
N PRO A 532 3.10 -19.98 -27.79
CA PRO A 532 2.35 -20.76 -28.77
C PRO A 532 1.56 -21.90 -28.09
N LYS A 533 0.29 -22.09 -28.50
CA LYS A 533 -0.61 -23.06 -27.86
C LYS A 533 -0.16 -24.53 -28.04
N ASP A 534 0.52 -24.81 -29.16
CA ASP A 534 0.91 -26.18 -29.53
C ASP A 534 2.23 -26.60 -28.88
N ALA A 535 3.00 -25.66 -28.31
CA ALA A 535 4.26 -25.96 -27.65
C ALA A 535 4.04 -26.48 -26.23
N LEU A 536 4.88 -27.46 -25.81
CA LEU A 536 4.97 -27.83 -24.39
C LEU A 536 5.55 -26.66 -23.60
N THR A 537 4.79 -26.11 -22.68
CA THR A 537 5.23 -24.98 -21.85
C THR A 537 5.63 -25.44 -20.44
N ILE A 538 6.83 -25.10 -19.99
CA ILE A 538 7.29 -25.35 -18.61
C ILE A 538 7.51 -24.00 -17.93
N TYR A 539 6.76 -23.72 -16.88
CA TYR A 539 6.93 -22.54 -16.03
C TYR A 539 7.83 -22.89 -14.85
N ILE A 540 8.95 -22.18 -14.74
CA ILE A 540 10.05 -22.46 -13.81
C ILE A 540 10.13 -21.33 -12.80
N GLU A 541 9.81 -21.61 -11.53
CA GLU A 541 9.86 -20.61 -10.47
C GLU A 541 10.11 -21.26 -9.10
N LEU A 542 11.06 -20.74 -8.32
CA LEU A 542 11.39 -21.18 -6.95
C LEU A 542 10.28 -20.80 -5.94
N SER A 543 9.03 -21.06 -6.31
CA SER A 543 7.83 -20.84 -5.50
C SER A 543 6.81 -21.96 -5.73
N ASN A 544 5.71 -21.93 -4.99
CA ASN A 544 4.54 -22.81 -5.20
C ASN A 544 3.37 -21.99 -5.77
N ASP A 545 3.60 -21.27 -6.86
CA ASP A 545 2.56 -20.43 -7.49
C ASP A 545 1.79 -21.19 -8.56
N THR A 546 0.55 -21.56 -8.21
CA THR A 546 -0.37 -22.20 -9.16
C THR A 546 -1.20 -21.20 -9.98
N LYS A 547 -1.18 -19.88 -9.65
CA LYS A 547 -1.91 -18.86 -10.42
C LYS A 547 -1.36 -18.76 -11.84
N ALA A 548 -0.05 -18.90 -11.99
CA ALA A 548 0.60 -18.90 -13.29
C ALA A 548 -0.07 -19.87 -14.27
N LEU A 549 -0.46 -21.06 -13.81
CA LEU A 549 -1.10 -22.09 -14.64
C LEU A 549 -2.45 -21.67 -15.21
N LYS A 550 -3.12 -20.65 -14.66
CA LYS A 550 -4.40 -20.12 -15.18
C LYS A 550 -4.20 -19.19 -16.38
N VAL A 551 -3.06 -18.52 -16.43
CA VAL A 551 -2.71 -17.53 -17.47
C VAL A 551 -1.96 -18.18 -18.64
N LEU A 552 -1.23 -19.24 -18.36
CA LEU A 552 -0.40 -19.98 -19.32
C LEU A 552 -1.23 -20.94 -20.17
N PRO A 553 -0.72 -21.42 -21.32
CA PRO A 553 -1.40 -22.39 -22.17
C PRO A 553 -1.83 -23.65 -21.41
N ARG A 554 -2.87 -24.34 -21.90
CA ARG A 554 -3.35 -25.60 -21.27
C ARG A 554 -2.27 -26.67 -21.16
N ASN A 555 -1.29 -26.66 -22.05
CA ASN A 555 -0.15 -27.57 -22.11
C ASN A 555 1.03 -27.04 -21.27
N CYS A 556 0.76 -26.45 -20.11
CA CYS A 556 1.76 -25.88 -19.21
C CYS A 556 1.88 -26.69 -17.92
N TYR A 557 3.13 -26.91 -17.50
CA TYR A 557 3.46 -27.55 -16.23
C TYR A 557 4.33 -26.62 -15.38
N LEU A 558 4.02 -26.55 -14.08
CA LEU A 558 4.84 -25.86 -13.10
C LEU A 558 6.03 -26.72 -12.68
N TYR A 559 7.23 -26.15 -12.76
CA TYR A 559 8.44 -26.65 -12.11
C TYR A 559 8.76 -25.74 -10.94
N GLY A 560 8.20 -26.05 -9.77
CA GLY A 560 8.21 -25.22 -8.56
C GLY A 560 8.67 -26.00 -7.33
N VAL A 561 8.68 -25.33 -6.17
CA VAL A 561 9.02 -25.89 -4.87
C VAL A 561 7.73 -26.19 -4.09
N SER A 562 7.56 -27.43 -3.65
CA SER A 562 6.36 -27.88 -2.94
C SER A 562 6.55 -28.09 -1.43
N SER A 563 7.75 -27.86 -0.91
CA SER A 563 8.07 -28.08 0.50
C SER A 563 9.18 -27.15 0.99
N TYR A 564 9.17 -26.86 2.29
CA TYR A 564 10.27 -26.15 2.93
C TYR A 564 11.56 -26.98 2.85
N GLN A 565 12.67 -26.27 2.62
CA GLN A 565 13.99 -26.87 2.49
C GLN A 565 14.78 -26.69 3.79
N TYR A 566 15.88 -27.44 3.95
CA TYR A 566 16.77 -27.31 5.11
C TYR A 566 17.61 -26.03 5.04
N SER A 567 18.11 -25.58 6.19
CA SER A 567 19.14 -24.53 6.25
C SER A 567 20.44 -24.99 5.61
N GLY A 568 21.13 -24.11 4.86
CA GLY A 568 22.38 -24.43 4.22
C GLY A 568 22.88 -23.34 3.27
N ASN A 569 23.86 -23.64 2.44
CA ASN A 569 24.22 -22.75 1.34
C ASN A 569 23.07 -22.71 0.32
N GLY A 570 22.66 -21.50 -0.11
CA GLY A 570 21.50 -21.31 -0.95
C GLY A 570 21.55 -22.08 -2.28
N GLU A 571 22.72 -22.14 -2.92
CA GLU A 571 22.90 -22.91 -4.17
C GLU A 571 22.72 -24.40 -3.93
N ILE A 572 23.29 -24.93 -2.84
CA ILE A 572 23.13 -26.34 -2.45
C ILE A 572 21.67 -26.64 -2.12
N VAL A 573 20.98 -25.73 -1.43
CA VAL A 573 19.56 -25.87 -1.09
C VAL A 573 18.72 -25.93 -2.37
N ALA A 574 18.94 -25.03 -3.32
CA ALA A 574 18.24 -25.04 -4.61
C ALA A 574 18.53 -26.31 -5.42
N GLU A 575 19.81 -26.75 -5.45
CA GLU A 575 20.21 -28.00 -6.12
C GLU A 575 19.49 -29.22 -5.51
N LYS A 576 19.43 -29.31 -4.17
CA LYS A 576 18.73 -30.40 -3.46
C LYS A 576 17.22 -30.34 -3.64
N ALA A 577 16.65 -29.16 -3.80
CA ALA A 577 15.25 -28.96 -4.18
C ALA A 577 14.98 -29.31 -5.66
N GLY A 578 16.00 -29.70 -6.41
CA GLY A 578 15.89 -30.12 -7.81
C GLY A 578 16.12 -28.99 -8.82
N PHE A 579 16.41 -27.76 -8.38
CA PHE A 579 16.66 -26.64 -9.30
C PHE A 579 18.09 -26.66 -9.85
N ASN A 580 18.31 -27.63 -10.75
CA ASN A 580 19.54 -27.74 -11.53
C ASN A 580 19.21 -28.22 -12.96
N VAL A 581 20.15 -28.02 -13.88
CA VAL A 581 19.95 -28.33 -15.32
C VAL A 581 19.54 -29.76 -15.55
N LYS A 582 20.21 -30.70 -14.88
CA LYS A 582 19.97 -32.16 -15.06
C LYS A 582 18.55 -32.55 -14.64
N ALA A 583 18.11 -32.08 -13.49
CA ALA A 583 16.77 -32.40 -12.96
C ALA A 583 15.67 -31.77 -13.81
N LEU A 584 15.82 -30.51 -14.20
CA LEU A 584 14.88 -29.81 -15.06
C LEU A 584 14.79 -30.44 -16.43
N THR A 585 15.92 -30.77 -17.09
CA THR A 585 15.94 -31.46 -18.38
C THR A 585 15.20 -32.79 -18.30
N LYS A 586 15.45 -33.59 -17.26
CA LYS A 586 14.74 -34.87 -17.05
C LYS A 586 13.24 -34.64 -16.84
N PHE A 587 12.84 -33.61 -16.11
CA PHE A 587 11.42 -33.27 -15.92
C PHE A 587 10.75 -32.97 -17.27
N VAL A 588 11.38 -32.13 -18.10
CA VAL A 588 10.87 -31.74 -19.43
C VAL A 588 10.74 -32.98 -20.32
N GLU A 589 11.78 -33.82 -20.42
CA GLU A 589 11.75 -35.06 -21.22
C GLU A 589 10.66 -36.05 -20.77
N ASN A 590 10.39 -36.13 -19.45
CA ASN A 590 9.29 -36.94 -18.93
C ASN A 590 7.93 -36.40 -19.36
N LYS A 591 7.75 -35.05 -19.40
CA LYS A 591 6.50 -34.44 -19.84
C LYS A 591 6.24 -34.63 -21.33
N ILE A 592 7.28 -34.60 -22.16
CA ILE A 592 7.18 -34.93 -23.58
C ILE A 592 6.69 -36.39 -23.78
N LYS A 593 7.28 -37.33 -23.02
CA LYS A 593 6.88 -38.76 -23.11
C LYS A 593 5.43 -39.00 -22.64
N GLN A 594 4.87 -38.15 -21.80
CA GLN A 594 3.49 -38.28 -21.34
C GLN A 594 2.46 -37.72 -22.35
N GLN A 595 2.91 -36.92 -23.32
CA GLN A 595 2.07 -36.34 -24.37
C GLN A 595 2.02 -37.20 -25.64
N ASN A 596 3.06 -38.02 -25.87
CA ASN A 596 3.13 -39.03 -26.92
C ASN A 596 2.54 -40.36 -26.42
#